data_37ed93481c5f9baa30f31656b8d55997
#
_entry.id   37ed93481c5f9baa30f31656b8d55997
#
_cell.length_a   1.000
_cell.length_b   1.000
_cell.length_c   1.000
_cell.angle_alpha   90.00
_cell.angle_beta   90.00
_cell.angle_gamma   90.00
#
_symmetry.space_group_name_H-M   'P 1'
#
loop_
_entity.id
_entity.type
_entity.pdbx_description
1 polymer ?
#
loop_
_entity_poly.entity_id
_entity_poly.type
_entity_poly.pdbx_seq_one_letter_code
_entity_poly.pdbx_strand_id
1 'polypeptide(L)'
;ICAMRDENDRIIATGSCFGPTLRCFAVSARHQGEGLLNEIITHLMEVQLARGNSHLFLYTKTASAKFFESLGFYEIARVEGKLVFMENRRTGFGTYLKNLEGTKTPGRSAALVMNANPFTLGHQYLVETAAKGCDTLHVFVLSEDASLVPFAVRKQLVRQGTAHIPNVVLHDSGPYIISNATFPSYFLKDEAAVIEGHARLDLAVFAKIAQALNITARYVGEESTSQVTGLYNTIMARELPKQGITCHIIPRLQSQGKAISASTVRVALQQGDWETLKTLVPPTTYAYFTSPQAAPVLEKIQKAGNVVHY
;
A
#
# COMPACT_ATOMS: atom_id res chain seq x y z
N ILE A 1 -6.61 -4.53 -20.63
CA ILE A 1 -5.76 -3.84 -21.61
C ILE A 1 -6.67 -3.42 -22.75
N CYS A 2 -6.54 -2.16 -23.20
CA CYS A 2 -7.16 -1.62 -24.40
C CYS A 2 -6.06 -1.27 -25.39
N ALA A 3 -6.30 -1.51 -26.70
CA ALA A 3 -5.39 -1.14 -27.77
C ALA A 3 -6.20 -0.59 -28.95
N MET A 4 -5.76 0.52 -29.50
CA MET A 4 -6.27 1.08 -30.76
C MET A 4 -5.37 0.64 -31.91
N ARG A 5 -5.97 0.36 -33.06
CA ARG A 5 -5.29 -0.11 -34.28
C ARG A 5 -5.60 0.80 -35.45
N ASP A 6 -4.64 0.94 -36.36
CA ASP A 6 -4.83 1.62 -37.62
C ASP A 6 -5.52 0.69 -38.67
N GLU A 7 -5.74 1.22 -39.89
CA GLU A 7 -6.34 0.48 -41.00
C GLU A 7 -5.53 -0.76 -41.42
N ASN A 8 -4.25 -0.82 -41.05
CA ASN A 8 -3.34 -1.93 -41.34
C ASN A 8 -3.21 -2.89 -40.14
N ASP A 9 -4.12 -2.82 -39.17
CA ASP A 9 -4.13 -3.64 -37.92
C ASP A 9 -2.92 -3.42 -37.00
N ARG A 10 -2.18 -2.30 -37.14
CA ARG A 10 -1.03 -1.97 -36.29
C ARG A 10 -1.51 -1.24 -35.03
N ILE A 11 -0.95 -1.60 -33.89
CA ILE A 11 -1.26 -0.92 -32.62
C ILE A 11 -0.68 0.49 -32.67
N ILE A 12 -1.54 1.51 -32.55
CA ILE A 12 -1.19 2.93 -32.56
C ILE A 12 -1.30 3.58 -31.19
N ALA A 13 -2.14 3.04 -30.30
CA ALA A 13 -2.20 3.49 -28.91
C ALA A 13 -2.63 2.36 -27.98
N THR A 14 -2.20 2.43 -26.71
CA THR A 14 -2.55 1.46 -25.68
C THR A 14 -2.88 2.14 -24.35
N GLY A 15 -3.68 1.45 -23.55
CA GLY A 15 -3.93 1.79 -22.16
C GLY A 15 -4.43 0.58 -21.40
N SER A 16 -4.32 0.59 -20.09
CA SER A 16 -4.80 -0.49 -19.25
C SER A 16 -5.29 0.00 -17.89
N CYS A 17 -5.92 -0.87 -17.12
CA CYS A 17 -6.26 -0.64 -15.74
C CYS A 17 -5.91 -1.85 -14.87
N PHE A 18 -5.60 -1.57 -13.61
CA PHE A 18 -5.43 -2.54 -12.55
C PHE A 18 -6.22 -2.08 -11.34
N GLY A 19 -7.28 -2.80 -11.00
CA GLY A 19 -8.26 -2.26 -10.05
C GLY A 19 -8.76 -0.89 -10.55
N PRO A 20 -8.86 0.12 -9.69
CA PRO A 20 -9.26 1.48 -10.07
C PRO A 20 -8.11 2.32 -10.66
N THR A 21 -6.91 1.77 -10.83
CA THR A 21 -5.75 2.52 -11.33
C THR A 21 -5.62 2.37 -12.84
N LEU A 22 -5.64 3.51 -13.56
CA LEU A 22 -5.37 3.60 -14.99
C LEU A 22 -3.86 3.67 -15.22
N ARG A 23 -3.34 2.92 -16.19
CA ARG A 23 -1.89 2.79 -16.41
C ARG A 23 -1.50 2.30 -17.78
N CYS A 24 -0.18 2.28 -18.05
CA CYS A 24 0.41 1.76 -19.30
C CYS A 24 -0.10 2.49 -20.55
N PHE A 25 -0.23 3.81 -20.48
CA PHE A 25 -0.57 4.62 -21.62
C PHE A 25 0.63 4.82 -22.55
N ALA A 26 0.43 4.53 -23.81
CA ALA A 26 1.40 4.78 -24.86
C ALA A 26 0.68 5.14 -26.17
N VAL A 27 1.25 6.08 -26.91
CA VAL A 27 0.82 6.43 -28.27
C VAL A 27 2.03 6.35 -29.19
N SER A 28 1.86 5.73 -30.34
CA SER A 28 2.88 5.66 -31.39
C SER A 28 3.39 7.06 -31.75
N ALA A 29 4.70 7.20 -31.90
CA ALA A 29 5.32 8.50 -32.21
C ALA A 29 4.75 9.16 -33.48
N ARG A 30 4.26 8.36 -34.44
CA ARG A 30 3.67 8.84 -35.71
C ARG A 30 2.25 9.39 -35.54
N HIS A 31 1.56 9.02 -34.45
CA HIS A 31 0.17 9.36 -34.18
C HIS A 31 0.03 10.27 -32.94
N GLN A 32 1.13 10.89 -32.49
CA GLN A 32 1.08 11.87 -31.41
C GLN A 32 0.40 13.15 -31.90
N GLY A 33 -0.47 13.73 -31.06
CA GLY A 33 -1.24 14.92 -31.42
C GLY A 33 -2.61 14.65 -32.04
N GLU A 34 -2.95 13.40 -32.38
CA GLU A 34 -4.23 13.01 -32.99
C GLU A 34 -5.36 12.79 -31.97
N GLY A 35 -5.13 13.02 -30.68
CA GLY A 35 -6.17 12.86 -29.66
C GLY A 35 -6.34 11.43 -29.14
N LEU A 36 -5.62 10.44 -29.66
CA LEU A 36 -5.78 9.00 -29.31
C LEU A 36 -5.65 8.71 -27.83
N LEU A 37 -4.80 9.47 -27.11
CA LEU A 37 -4.65 9.31 -25.68
C LEU A 37 -5.93 9.69 -24.91
N ASN A 38 -6.61 10.76 -25.35
CA ASN A 38 -7.90 11.16 -24.79
C ASN A 38 -8.96 10.07 -24.98
N GLU A 39 -9.03 9.51 -26.20
CA GLU A 39 -10.00 8.47 -26.53
C GLU A 39 -9.79 7.22 -25.67
N ILE A 40 -8.54 6.74 -25.53
CA ILE A 40 -8.22 5.58 -24.69
C ILE A 40 -8.55 5.84 -23.21
N ILE A 41 -8.21 7.02 -22.69
CA ILE A 41 -8.49 7.35 -21.29
C ILE A 41 -10.00 7.41 -21.07
N THR A 42 -10.74 8.10 -21.93
CA THR A 42 -12.20 8.19 -21.85
C THR A 42 -12.84 6.80 -21.88
N HIS A 43 -12.45 5.96 -22.85
CA HIS A 43 -12.94 4.58 -22.92
C HIS A 43 -12.63 3.78 -21.66
N LEU A 44 -11.40 3.86 -21.12
CA LEU A 44 -11.05 3.15 -19.89
C LEU A 44 -11.81 3.69 -18.65
N MET A 45 -12.10 4.99 -18.60
CA MET A 45 -12.94 5.57 -17.55
C MET A 45 -14.38 5.03 -17.63
N GLU A 46 -14.96 4.92 -18.83
CA GLU A 46 -16.28 4.34 -19.05
C GLU A 46 -16.32 2.86 -18.64
N VAL A 47 -15.31 2.08 -19.05
CA VAL A 47 -15.15 0.67 -18.65
C VAL A 47 -15.08 0.53 -17.14
N GLN A 48 -14.34 1.39 -16.46
CA GLN A 48 -14.22 1.37 -15.01
C GLN A 48 -15.53 1.77 -14.32
N LEU A 49 -16.22 2.77 -14.84
CA LEU A 49 -17.54 3.19 -14.36
C LEU A 49 -18.56 2.02 -14.47
N ALA A 50 -18.57 1.33 -15.61
CA ALA A 50 -19.42 0.15 -15.82
C ALA A 50 -19.09 -1.01 -14.86
N ARG A 51 -17.84 -1.09 -14.35
CA ARG A 51 -17.41 -2.02 -13.30
C ARG A 51 -17.71 -1.55 -11.88
N GLY A 52 -18.35 -0.39 -11.71
CA GLY A 52 -18.64 0.22 -10.41
C GLY A 52 -17.49 1.06 -9.82
N ASN A 53 -16.38 1.23 -10.55
CA ASN A 53 -15.24 2.02 -10.10
C ASN A 53 -15.38 3.48 -10.57
N SER A 54 -15.97 4.34 -9.77
CA SER A 54 -16.13 5.77 -10.07
C SER A 54 -14.95 6.63 -9.56
N HIS A 55 -14.13 6.11 -8.65
CA HIS A 55 -12.95 6.78 -8.10
C HIS A 55 -11.70 6.16 -8.71
N LEU A 56 -11.05 6.89 -9.59
CA LEU A 56 -9.94 6.40 -10.41
C LEU A 56 -8.64 7.11 -10.05
N PHE A 57 -7.55 6.38 -10.20
CA PHE A 57 -6.20 6.83 -9.90
C PHE A 57 -5.31 6.64 -11.11
N LEU A 58 -4.25 7.42 -11.18
CA LEU A 58 -3.16 7.19 -12.12
C LEU A 58 -1.83 7.70 -11.59
N TYR A 59 -0.77 7.17 -12.17
CA TYR A 59 0.59 7.65 -11.99
C TYR A 59 1.11 8.13 -13.34
N THR A 60 1.80 9.26 -13.34
CA THR A 60 2.34 9.83 -14.57
C THR A 60 3.67 10.53 -14.35
N LYS A 61 4.40 10.81 -15.43
CA LYS A 61 5.59 11.67 -15.37
C LYS A 61 5.17 13.11 -15.10
N THR A 62 6.02 13.88 -14.41
CA THR A 62 5.74 15.30 -14.11
C THR A 62 5.43 16.13 -15.36
N ALA A 63 6.13 15.84 -16.48
CA ALA A 63 5.89 16.53 -17.76
C ALA A 63 4.48 16.29 -18.35
N SER A 64 3.84 15.18 -18.00
CA SER A 64 2.52 14.81 -18.54
C SER A 64 1.37 15.16 -17.57
N ALA A 65 1.66 15.65 -16.37
CA ALA A 65 0.63 15.90 -15.35
C ALA A 65 -0.44 16.89 -15.82
N LYS A 66 -0.04 18.00 -16.47
CA LYS A 66 -0.97 19.02 -17.01
C LYS A 66 -1.97 18.44 -18.01
N PHE A 67 -1.56 17.45 -18.79
CA PHE A 67 -2.44 16.77 -19.71
C PHE A 67 -3.56 16.03 -18.94
N PHE A 68 -3.20 15.27 -17.90
CA PHE A 68 -4.20 14.57 -17.08
C PHE A 68 -5.06 15.52 -16.23
N GLU A 69 -4.52 16.68 -15.84
CA GLU A 69 -5.31 17.74 -15.20
C GLU A 69 -6.43 18.24 -16.13
N SER A 70 -6.16 18.40 -17.43
CA SER A 70 -7.16 18.78 -18.44
C SER A 70 -8.27 17.73 -18.62
N LEU A 71 -8.02 16.48 -18.22
CA LEU A 71 -8.98 15.37 -18.23
C LEU A 71 -9.69 15.17 -16.88
N GLY A 72 -9.54 16.10 -15.95
CA GLY A 72 -10.21 16.06 -14.65
C GLY A 72 -9.54 15.20 -13.60
N PHE A 73 -8.23 14.95 -13.73
CA PHE A 73 -7.43 14.36 -12.66
C PHE A 73 -6.76 15.45 -11.83
N TYR A 74 -6.67 15.22 -10.54
CA TYR A 74 -6.12 16.16 -9.55
C TYR A 74 -4.93 15.50 -8.84
N GLU A 75 -3.90 16.31 -8.59
CA GLU A 75 -2.70 15.85 -7.93
C GLU A 75 -2.93 15.51 -6.46
N ILE A 76 -2.49 14.32 -6.05
CA ILE A 76 -2.40 13.88 -4.66
C ILE A 76 -1.02 14.19 -4.10
N ALA A 77 0.03 13.73 -4.80
CA ALA A 77 1.43 13.92 -4.42
C ALA A 77 2.35 13.82 -5.64
N ARG A 78 3.56 14.37 -5.51
CA ARG A 78 4.59 14.28 -6.57
C ARG A 78 5.99 14.02 -6.01
N VAL A 79 6.81 13.46 -6.86
CA VAL A 79 8.28 13.48 -6.76
C VAL A 79 8.80 14.32 -7.92
N GLU A 80 9.35 15.49 -7.60
CA GLU A 80 9.80 16.46 -8.62
C GLU A 80 10.73 15.82 -9.67
N GLY A 81 10.48 16.14 -10.94
CA GLY A 81 11.22 15.61 -12.07
C GLY A 81 11.00 14.13 -12.36
N LYS A 82 10.20 13.40 -11.57
CA LYS A 82 9.99 11.96 -11.71
C LYS A 82 8.52 11.60 -11.93
N LEU A 83 7.70 11.65 -10.90
CA LEU A 83 6.37 11.05 -10.85
C LEU A 83 5.35 11.96 -10.18
N VAL A 84 4.09 11.84 -10.63
CA VAL A 84 2.90 12.43 -10.00
C VAL A 84 1.86 11.34 -9.80
N PHE A 85 1.28 11.29 -8.62
CA PHE A 85 0.11 10.48 -8.28
C PHE A 85 -1.14 11.35 -8.33
N MET A 86 -2.17 10.91 -9.04
CA MET A 86 -3.36 11.70 -9.31
C MET A 86 -4.64 10.87 -9.13
N GLU A 87 -5.75 11.56 -8.85
CA GLU A 87 -7.09 10.99 -8.74
C GLU A 87 -8.10 11.80 -9.56
N ASN A 88 -9.22 11.20 -9.99
CA ASN A 88 -10.29 11.89 -10.72
C ASN A 88 -11.32 12.55 -9.80
N ARG A 89 -11.04 12.70 -8.51
CA ARG A 89 -11.90 13.40 -7.54
C ARG A 89 -11.18 14.61 -6.98
N ARG A 90 -11.72 15.80 -7.25
CA ARG A 90 -11.13 17.08 -6.81
C ARG A 90 -10.90 17.15 -5.29
N THR A 91 -11.75 16.53 -4.51
CA THR A 91 -11.71 16.57 -3.04
C THR A 91 -11.47 15.20 -2.41
N GLY A 92 -11.11 14.18 -3.18
CA GLY A 92 -10.99 12.82 -2.69
C GLY A 92 -9.98 12.68 -1.55
N PHE A 93 -8.72 13.02 -1.83
CA PHE A 93 -7.67 12.99 -0.83
C PHE A 93 -7.89 14.00 0.31
N GLY A 94 -8.38 15.20 -0.01
CA GLY A 94 -8.72 16.19 1.01
C GLY A 94 -9.80 15.71 1.98
N THR A 95 -10.82 14.99 1.49
CA THR A 95 -11.86 14.37 2.33
C THR A 95 -11.26 13.25 3.21
N TYR A 96 -10.36 12.44 2.65
CA TYR A 96 -9.66 11.42 3.43
C TYR A 96 -8.84 12.04 4.58
N LEU A 97 -8.06 13.09 4.30
CA LEU A 97 -7.30 13.80 5.34
C LEU A 97 -8.22 14.41 6.41
N LYS A 98 -9.33 15.04 6.01
CA LYS A 98 -10.30 15.60 6.95
C LYS A 98 -10.94 14.54 7.86
N ASN A 99 -11.21 13.36 7.33
CA ASN A 99 -11.71 12.24 8.14
C ASN A 99 -10.65 11.75 9.15
N LEU A 100 -9.38 11.73 8.75
CA LEU A 100 -8.28 11.41 9.67
C LEU A 100 -8.14 12.46 10.78
N GLU A 101 -8.25 13.75 10.45
CA GLU A 101 -8.19 14.85 11.43
C GLU A 101 -9.21 14.68 12.56
N GLY A 102 -10.36 14.10 12.28
CA GLY A 102 -11.39 13.77 13.29
C GLY A 102 -10.93 12.75 14.35
N THR A 103 -9.80 12.08 14.13
CA THR A 103 -9.21 11.12 15.09
C THR A 103 -7.96 11.66 15.79
N LYS A 104 -7.62 12.93 15.53
CA LYS A 104 -6.46 13.60 16.13
C LYS A 104 -6.65 13.75 17.63
N THR A 105 -5.60 13.45 18.38
CA THR A 105 -5.56 13.58 19.82
C THR A 105 -4.44 14.52 20.28
N PRO A 106 -4.54 15.12 21.46
CA PRO A 106 -3.42 15.85 22.05
C PRO A 106 -2.24 14.93 22.36
N GLY A 107 -1.03 15.52 22.42
CA GLY A 107 0.18 14.81 22.79
C GLY A 107 1.01 14.37 21.61
N ARG A 108 1.97 13.45 21.87
CA ARG A 108 2.88 12.92 20.85
C ARG A 108 2.19 11.84 20.03
N SER A 109 2.01 12.11 18.76
CA SER A 109 1.43 11.15 17.80
C SER A 109 2.52 10.46 16.99
N ALA A 110 2.40 9.16 16.86
CA ALA A 110 3.24 8.33 16.00
C ALA A 110 2.40 7.52 15.02
N ALA A 111 3.05 6.99 13.98
CA ALA A 111 2.38 6.14 13.00
C ALA A 111 3.13 4.86 12.71
N LEU A 112 2.35 3.86 12.27
CA LEU A 112 2.81 2.59 11.79
C LEU A 112 1.92 2.17 10.61
N VAL A 113 2.53 1.67 9.53
CA VAL A 113 1.83 1.15 8.36
C VAL A 113 2.15 -0.33 8.22
N MET A 114 1.15 -1.17 8.03
CA MET A 114 1.36 -2.61 7.88
C MET A 114 0.38 -3.25 6.90
N ASN A 115 0.84 -4.29 6.22
CA ASN A 115 -0.03 -5.16 5.43
C ASN A 115 -0.70 -6.23 6.32
N ALA A 116 0.04 -6.79 7.27
CA ALA A 116 -0.44 -7.84 8.21
C ALA A 116 -1.09 -9.05 7.52
N ASN A 117 -0.39 -9.67 6.59
CA ASN A 117 -0.89 -10.76 5.73
C ASN A 117 -0.33 -12.16 6.12
N PRO A 118 -0.80 -12.82 7.21
CA PRO A 118 -1.69 -12.32 8.26
C PRO A 118 -0.98 -11.55 9.38
N PHE A 119 -1.73 -11.15 10.42
CA PHE A 119 -1.22 -10.53 11.64
C PHE A 119 -0.47 -11.55 12.49
N THR A 120 0.77 -11.24 12.88
CA THR A 120 1.70 -12.13 13.59
C THR A 120 2.11 -11.55 14.94
N LEU A 121 2.78 -12.36 15.79
CA LEU A 121 3.42 -11.88 17.02
C LEU A 121 4.49 -10.81 16.73
N GLY A 122 5.16 -10.86 15.55
CA GLY A 122 6.09 -9.81 15.12
C GLY A 122 5.39 -8.47 14.89
N HIS A 123 4.20 -8.48 14.28
CA HIS A 123 3.39 -7.27 14.12
C HIS A 123 2.89 -6.75 15.47
N GLN A 124 2.42 -7.64 16.35
CA GLN A 124 1.97 -7.27 17.68
C GLN A 124 3.10 -6.61 18.49
N TYR A 125 4.27 -7.21 18.53
CA TYR A 125 5.47 -6.66 19.18
C TYR A 125 5.83 -5.27 18.66
N LEU A 126 5.76 -5.07 17.33
CA LEU A 126 6.03 -3.78 16.72
C LEU A 126 5.03 -2.72 17.18
N VAL A 127 3.73 -3.06 17.23
CA VAL A 127 2.68 -2.14 17.73
C VAL A 127 2.88 -1.83 19.21
N GLU A 128 3.12 -2.85 20.03
CA GLU A 128 3.36 -2.69 21.49
C GLU A 128 4.59 -1.82 21.77
N THR A 129 5.65 -2.02 21.00
CA THR A 129 6.88 -1.23 21.12
C THR A 129 6.66 0.21 20.72
N ALA A 130 6.00 0.46 19.59
CA ALA A 130 5.69 1.79 19.10
C ALA A 130 4.75 2.55 20.05
N ALA A 131 3.72 1.87 20.58
CA ALA A 131 2.73 2.45 21.47
C ALA A 131 3.32 2.98 22.80
N LYS A 132 4.41 2.36 23.28
CA LYS A 132 5.13 2.83 24.48
C LYS A 132 5.85 4.17 24.25
N GLY A 133 6.14 4.52 23.00
CA GLY A 133 6.90 5.71 22.61
C GLY A 133 6.04 6.96 22.35
N CYS A 134 4.72 6.88 22.43
CA CYS A 134 3.80 7.95 22.06
C CYS A 134 2.52 7.96 22.91
N ASP A 135 1.81 9.08 22.89
CA ASP A 135 0.52 9.21 23.55
C ASP A 135 -0.61 8.66 22.68
N THR A 136 -0.43 8.68 21.34
CA THR A 136 -1.33 8.03 20.35
C THR A 136 -0.53 7.39 19.24
N LEU A 137 -0.83 6.13 18.96
CA LEU A 137 -0.27 5.39 17.82
C LEU A 137 -1.33 5.18 16.75
N HIS A 138 -1.17 5.83 15.60
CA HIS A 138 -2.00 5.65 14.43
C HIS A 138 -1.49 4.45 13.60
N VAL A 139 -2.26 3.37 13.57
CA VAL A 139 -1.91 2.15 12.82
C VAL A 139 -2.74 2.10 11.54
N PHE A 140 -2.08 2.18 10.39
CA PHE A 140 -2.69 2.08 9.08
C PHE A 140 -2.56 0.66 8.56
N VAL A 141 -3.70 0.01 8.27
CA VAL A 141 -3.73 -1.29 7.59
C VAL A 141 -3.92 -1.04 6.10
N LEU A 142 -3.05 -1.60 5.26
CA LEU A 142 -3.14 -1.46 3.81
C LEU A 142 -4.47 -2.02 3.30
N SER A 143 -5.26 -1.18 2.65
CA SER A 143 -6.63 -1.51 2.23
C SER A 143 -6.70 -2.35 0.95
N GLU A 144 -5.57 -2.53 0.26
CA GLU A 144 -5.51 -3.28 -0.98
C GLU A 144 -5.74 -4.77 -0.77
N ASP A 145 -6.54 -5.39 -1.66
CA ASP A 145 -6.89 -6.81 -1.63
C ASP A 145 -6.04 -7.70 -2.56
N ALA A 146 -4.80 -7.29 -2.87
CA ALA A 146 -3.85 -8.13 -3.61
C ALA A 146 -3.24 -9.25 -2.75
N SER A 147 -3.48 -9.24 -1.45
CA SER A 147 -2.96 -10.21 -0.48
C SER A 147 -3.76 -11.53 -0.46
N LEU A 148 -3.13 -12.61 0.05
CA LEU A 148 -3.81 -13.91 0.24
C LEU A 148 -4.89 -13.81 1.30
N VAL A 149 -4.63 -13.07 2.39
CA VAL A 149 -5.62 -12.79 3.43
C VAL A 149 -6.35 -11.50 3.07
N PRO A 150 -7.68 -11.51 2.89
CA PRO A 150 -8.47 -10.33 2.50
C PRO A 150 -8.33 -9.17 3.49
N PHE A 151 -8.46 -7.93 3.01
CA PHE A 151 -8.34 -6.73 3.82
C PHE A 151 -9.24 -6.75 5.08
N ALA A 152 -10.51 -7.12 4.92
CA ALA A 152 -11.45 -7.18 6.04
C ALA A 152 -10.95 -8.10 7.17
N VAL A 153 -10.39 -9.27 6.81
CA VAL A 153 -9.81 -10.22 7.76
C VAL A 153 -8.55 -9.65 8.40
N ARG A 154 -7.62 -9.08 7.60
CA ARG A 154 -6.40 -8.48 8.10
C ARG A 154 -6.69 -7.38 9.13
N LYS A 155 -7.61 -6.47 8.80
CA LYS A 155 -8.05 -5.39 9.69
C LYS A 155 -8.67 -5.94 10.98
N GLN A 156 -9.52 -6.98 10.89
CA GLN A 156 -10.11 -7.63 12.05
C GLN A 156 -9.03 -8.24 12.96
N LEU A 157 -8.07 -8.98 12.41
CA LEU A 157 -6.99 -9.60 13.17
C LEU A 157 -6.08 -8.57 13.85
N VAL A 158 -5.75 -7.47 13.15
CA VAL A 158 -5.02 -6.35 13.76
C VAL A 158 -5.82 -5.75 14.92
N ARG A 159 -7.11 -5.45 14.73
CA ARG A 159 -7.97 -4.89 15.78
C ARG A 159 -8.02 -5.80 17.00
N GLN A 160 -8.24 -7.10 16.82
CA GLN A 160 -8.32 -8.05 17.91
C GLN A 160 -6.96 -8.25 18.62
N GLY A 161 -5.89 -8.34 17.83
CA GLY A 161 -4.54 -8.55 18.37
C GLY A 161 -3.94 -7.32 19.06
N THR A 162 -4.51 -6.14 18.86
CA THR A 162 -4.06 -4.88 19.50
C THR A 162 -5.08 -4.31 20.50
N ALA A 163 -6.20 -4.99 20.75
CA ALA A 163 -7.30 -4.51 21.61
C ALA A 163 -6.88 -4.20 23.05
N HIS A 164 -5.80 -4.80 23.53
CA HIS A 164 -5.24 -4.58 24.88
C HIS A 164 -4.39 -3.30 24.97
N ILE A 165 -4.14 -2.59 23.85
CA ILE A 165 -3.28 -1.41 23.80
C ILE A 165 -4.18 -0.17 23.67
N PRO A 166 -4.35 0.61 24.75
CA PRO A 166 -5.42 1.62 24.84
C PRO A 166 -5.18 2.85 23.96
N ASN A 167 -3.93 3.13 23.57
CA ASN A 167 -3.55 4.30 22.78
C ASN A 167 -3.37 4.01 21.27
N VAL A 168 -3.89 2.89 20.80
CA VAL A 168 -3.89 2.55 19.35
C VAL A 168 -5.17 3.06 18.70
N VAL A 169 -5.00 3.81 17.62
CA VAL A 169 -6.08 4.22 16.71
C VAL A 169 -5.87 3.55 15.37
N LEU A 170 -6.84 2.72 14.97
CA LEU A 170 -6.74 1.93 13.73
C LEU A 170 -7.38 2.65 12.55
N HIS A 171 -6.65 2.73 11.44
CA HIS A 171 -7.08 3.36 10.20
C HIS A 171 -7.03 2.41 9.01
N ASP A 172 -7.92 2.64 8.06
CA ASP A 172 -7.80 2.11 6.71
C ASP A 172 -6.85 3.02 5.92
N SER A 173 -5.89 2.44 5.20
CA SER A 173 -5.01 3.25 4.35
C SER A 173 -5.76 3.91 3.20
N GLY A 174 -6.94 3.40 2.89
CA GLY A 174 -7.63 3.75 1.66
C GLY A 174 -6.76 3.43 0.44
N PRO A 175 -7.03 4.09 -0.68
CA PRO A 175 -6.24 3.93 -1.90
C PRO A 175 -4.97 4.80 -1.92
N TYR A 176 -4.67 5.53 -0.85
CA TYR A 176 -3.67 6.60 -0.85
C TYR A 176 -2.30 6.15 -0.37
N ILE A 177 -2.20 5.26 0.62
CA ILE A 177 -0.90 4.68 0.99
C ILE A 177 -0.53 3.64 -0.05
N ILE A 178 0.57 3.90 -0.75
CA ILE A 178 0.95 3.18 -1.97
C ILE A 178 1.58 1.84 -1.59
N SER A 179 1.00 0.74 -2.10
CA SER A 179 1.57 -0.60 -1.95
C SER A 179 2.47 -0.95 -3.14
N ASN A 180 3.35 -1.93 -2.98
CA ASN A 180 4.16 -2.46 -4.07
C ASN A 180 3.32 -3.00 -5.24
N ALA A 181 2.10 -3.48 -4.97
CA ALA A 181 1.22 -4.02 -6.00
C ALA A 181 0.56 -2.94 -6.85
N THR A 182 0.34 -1.74 -6.29
CA THR A 182 -0.29 -0.62 -7.02
C THR A 182 0.72 0.29 -7.70
N PHE A 183 1.98 0.31 -7.23
CA PHE A 183 3.00 1.18 -7.80
C PHE A 183 3.42 0.74 -9.22
N PRO A 184 3.41 1.66 -10.20
CA PRO A 184 3.74 1.34 -11.59
C PRO A 184 5.26 1.27 -11.81
N SER A 185 5.84 0.08 -11.75
CA SER A 185 7.27 -0.14 -11.97
C SER A 185 7.75 0.17 -13.41
N TYR A 186 6.86 0.15 -14.38
CA TYR A 186 7.19 0.30 -15.81
C TYR A 186 7.67 1.70 -16.24
N PHE A 187 7.59 2.72 -15.39
CA PHE A 187 8.09 4.06 -15.70
C PHE A 187 9.59 4.22 -15.52
N LEU A 188 10.24 3.36 -14.78
CA LEU A 188 11.60 3.51 -14.32
C LEU A 188 12.51 2.45 -14.95
N LYS A 189 13.76 2.84 -15.22
CA LYS A 189 14.67 2.04 -16.06
C LYS A 189 15.32 0.86 -15.34
N ASP A 190 15.44 0.96 -14.02
CA ASP A 190 16.09 -0.06 -13.19
C ASP A 190 15.34 -0.26 -11.86
N GLU A 191 15.57 -1.38 -11.22
CA GLU A 191 14.87 -1.79 -10.00
C GLU A 191 15.12 -0.83 -8.81
N ALA A 192 16.32 -0.30 -8.68
CA ALA A 192 16.66 0.63 -7.61
C ALA A 192 15.92 1.97 -7.79
N ALA A 193 15.83 2.49 -9.02
CA ALA A 193 15.06 3.69 -9.33
C ALA A 193 13.56 3.49 -9.11
N VAL A 194 13.04 2.27 -9.38
CA VAL A 194 11.65 1.88 -9.07
C VAL A 194 11.39 1.99 -7.59
N ILE A 195 12.23 1.36 -6.76
CA ILE A 195 12.08 1.35 -5.31
C ILE A 195 12.19 2.77 -4.75
N GLU A 196 13.19 3.55 -5.21
CA GLU A 196 13.37 4.94 -4.75
C GLU A 196 12.18 5.82 -5.14
N GLY A 197 11.69 5.72 -6.37
CA GLY A 197 10.52 6.47 -6.84
C GLY A 197 9.27 6.15 -6.04
N HIS A 198 9.02 4.86 -5.79
CA HIS A 198 7.92 4.39 -4.95
C HIS A 198 8.02 4.92 -3.53
N ALA A 199 9.17 4.70 -2.86
CA ALA A 199 9.36 5.13 -1.49
C ALA A 199 9.19 6.65 -1.33
N ARG A 200 9.76 7.46 -2.23
CA ARG A 200 9.63 8.92 -2.18
C ARG A 200 8.19 9.38 -2.40
N LEU A 201 7.46 8.75 -3.31
CA LEU A 201 6.07 9.11 -3.57
C LEU A 201 5.16 8.74 -2.39
N ASP A 202 5.34 7.54 -1.82
CA ASP A 202 4.63 7.12 -0.60
C ASP A 202 4.93 8.08 0.57
N LEU A 203 6.19 8.47 0.75
CA LEU A 203 6.57 9.44 1.78
C LEU A 203 5.97 10.83 1.55
N ALA A 204 5.80 11.26 0.30
CA ALA A 204 5.14 12.52 -0.01
C ALA A 204 3.64 12.50 0.33
N VAL A 205 2.97 11.35 0.11
CA VAL A 205 1.59 11.14 0.59
C VAL A 205 1.55 11.07 2.11
N PHE A 206 2.44 10.27 2.71
CA PHE A 206 2.50 10.10 4.16
C PHE A 206 2.76 11.41 4.91
N ALA A 207 3.57 12.31 4.37
CA ALA A 207 3.82 13.61 4.97
C ALA A 207 2.54 14.46 5.14
N LYS A 208 1.65 14.41 4.15
CA LYS A 208 0.34 15.10 4.24
C LYS A 208 -0.56 14.45 5.30
N ILE A 209 -0.54 13.12 5.40
CA ILE A 209 -1.24 12.36 6.45
C ILE A 209 -0.65 12.73 7.83
N ALA A 210 0.66 12.75 7.94
CA ALA A 210 1.36 13.08 9.18
C ALA A 210 1.03 14.51 9.66
N GLN A 211 0.95 15.47 8.74
CA GLN A 211 0.55 16.84 9.03
C GLN A 211 -0.90 16.89 9.56
N ALA A 212 -1.83 16.17 8.92
CA ALA A 212 -3.23 16.13 9.34
C ALA A 212 -3.41 15.57 10.77
N LEU A 213 -2.58 14.59 11.16
CA LEU A 213 -2.65 13.91 12.46
C LEU A 213 -1.61 14.39 13.49
N ASN A 214 -0.79 15.40 13.17
CA ASN A 214 0.36 15.84 13.99
C ASN A 214 1.34 14.70 14.33
N ILE A 215 1.55 13.77 13.41
CA ILE A 215 2.48 12.67 13.58
C ILE A 215 3.92 13.19 13.51
N THR A 216 4.70 12.93 14.56
CA THR A 216 6.11 13.33 14.66
C THR A 216 7.08 12.15 14.62
N ALA A 217 6.55 10.90 14.64
CA ALA A 217 7.37 9.70 14.54
C ALA A 217 6.69 8.63 13.68
N ARG A 218 7.48 7.88 12.90
CA ARG A 218 7.04 6.69 12.17
C ARG A 218 7.85 5.49 12.61
N TYR A 219 7.16 4.43 13.00
CA TYR A 219 7.77 3.15 13.39
C TYR A 219 7.68 2.16 12.24
N VAL A 220 8.76 1.43 12.01
CA VAL A 220 8.85 0.36 10.99
C VAL A 220 9.61 -0.82 11.56
N GLY A 221 9.28 -2.03 11.13
CA GLY A 221 10.05 -3.22 11.46
C GLY A 221 11.35 -3.28 10.64
N GLU A 222 12.42 -3.73 11.26
CA GLU A 222 13.64 -4.08 10.55
C GLU A 222 13.36 -5.12 9.47
N GLU A 223 14.06 -5.03 8.34
CA GLU A 223 13.96 -5.99 7.24
C GLU A 223 15.33 -6.47 6.82
N SER A 224 15.66 -7.69 7.18
CA SER A 224 16.95 -8.34 6.88
C SER A 224 16.89 -9.28 5.68
N THR A 225 15.68 -9.68 5.25
CA THR A 225 15.51 -10.72 4.22
C THR A 225 15.10 -10.17 2.86
N SER A 226 14.44 -9.03 2.80
CA SER A 226 14.04 -8.37 1.55
C SER A 226 14.92 -7.15 1.27
N GLN A 227 15.74 -7.21 0.23
CA GLN A 227 16.54 -6.06 -0.21
C GLN A 227 15.67 -4.84 -0.53
N VAL A 228 14.50 -5.07 -1.13
CA VAL A 228 13.53 -4.01 -1.46
C VAL A 228 13.06 -3.28 -0.21
N THR A 229 12.61 -4.02 0.80
CA THR A 229 12.10 -3.42 2.05
C THR A 229 13.24 -2.81 2.88
N GLY A 230 14.45 -3.39 2.85
CA GLY A 230 15.64 -2.83 3.50
C GLY A 230 16.02 -1.48 2.88
N LEU A 231 16.02 -1.37 1.56
CA LEU A 231 16.25 -0.10 0.87
C LEU A 231 15.15 0.92 1.17
N TYR A 232 13.89 0.47 1.25
CA TYR A 232 12.75 1.32 1.61
C TYR A 232 12.93 1.90 3.03
N ASN A 233 13.32 1.08 4.02
CA ASN A 233 13.62 1.54 5.38
C ASN A 233 14.76 2.57 5.40
N THR A 234 15.81 2.36 4.61
CA THR A 234 16.93 3.30 4.48
C THR A 234 16.48 4.65 3.92
N ILE A 235 15.62 4.63 2.90
CA ILE A 235 15.04 5.85 2.31
C ILE A 235 14.16 6.58 3.34
N MET A 236 13.31 5.86 4.07
CA MET A 236 12.48 6.45 5.14
C MET A 236 13.33 7.10 6.22
N ALA A 237 14.37 6.42 6.71
CA ALA A 237 15.26 6.95 7.74
C ALA A 237 16.01 8.22 7.29
N ARG A 238 16.26 8.38 5.98
CA ARG A 238 16.90 9.54 5.40
C ARG A 238 15.94 10.70 5.11
N GLU A 239 14.73 10.39 4.61
CA GLU A 239 13.82 11.43 4.08
C GLU A 239 12.82 11.95 5.12
N LEU A 240 12.32 11.11 6.04
CA LEU A 240 11.34 11.52 7.05
C LEU A 240 11.87 12.61 8.01
N PRO A 241 13.14 12.57 8.49
CA PRO A 241 13.65 13.61 9.35
C PRO A 241 13.70 15.01 8.69
N LYS A 242 13.85 15.07 7.37
CA LYS A 242 13.79 16.33 6.61
C LYS A 242 12.41 17.00 6.67
N GLN A 243 11.40 16.23 7.05
CA GLN A 243 10.00 16.66 7.19
C GLN A 243 9.57 16.77 8.67
N GLY A 244 10.51 16.70 9.60
CA GLY A 244 10.24 16.77 11.04
C GLY A 244 9.67 15.48 11.63
N ILE A 245 9.77 14.34 10.94
CA ILE A 245 9.24 13.05 11.37
C ILE A 245 10.41 12.11 11.68
N THR A 246 10.54 11.69 12.94
CA THR A 246 11.57 10.71 13.33
C THR A 246 11.19 9.33 12.79
N CYS A 247 12.15 8.60 12.22
CA CYS A 247 11.96 7.22 11.77
C CYS A 247 12.61 6.25 12.77
N HIS A 248 11.82 5.38 13.37
CA HIS A 248 12.29 4.35 14.30
C HIS A 248 12.22 2.98 13.63
N ILE A 249 13.38 2.35 13.45
CA ILE A 249 13.48 0.97 12.93
C ILE A 249 13.58 0.04 14.13
N ILE A 250 12.57 -0.81 14.33
CA ILE A 250 12.47 -1.73 15.46
C ILE A 250 12.99 -3.11 15.04
N PRO A 251 13.94 -3.71 15.77
CA PRO A 251 14.41 -5.06 15.51
C PRO A 251 13.27 -6.08 15.49
N ARG A 252 13.37 -7.07 14.61
CA ARG A 252 12.34 -8.11 14.52
C ARG A 252 12.31 -9.00 15.76
N LEU A 253 11.08 -9.31 16.21
CA LEU A 253 10.87 -10.37 17.20
C LEU A 253 11.33 -11.71 16.60
N GLN A 254 12.08 -12.46 17.38
CA GLN A 254 12.57 -13.78 16.99
C GLN A 254 11.87 -14.87 17.81
N SER A 255 11.63 -16.00 17.18
CA SER A 255 11.23 -17.26 17.82
C SER A 255 12.24 -18.33 17.40
N GLN A 256 12.84 -19.01 18.37
CA GLN A 256 13.87 -20.06 18.14
C GLN A 256 15.01 -19.58 17.21
N GLY A 257 15.48 -18.35 17.40
CA GLY A 257 16.57 -17.75 16.60
C GLY A 257 16.20 -17.34 15.18
N LYS A 258 14.92 -17.43 14.78
CA LYS A 258 14.42 -16.99 13.48
C LYS A 258 13.43 -15.84 13.63
N ALA A 259 13.52 -14.85 12.75
CA ALA A 259 12.58 -13.72 12.73
C ALA A 259 11.15 -14.20 12.41
N ILE A 260 10.19 -13.77 13.21
CA ILE A 260 8.77 -14.04 12.97
C ILE A 260 8.32 -13.20 11.77
N SER A 261 7.83 -13.86 10.72
CA SER A 261 7.36 -13.22 9.50
C SER A 261 5.98 -13.74 9.06
N ALA A 262 5.24 -12.91 8.34
CA ALA A 262 3.96 -13.33 7.75
C ALA A 262 4.16 -14.41 6.67
N SER A 263 5.30 -14.42 5.98
CA SER A 263 5.63 -15.48 5.00
C SER A 263 5.78 -16.84 5.67
N THR A 264 6.49 -16.93 6.82
CA THR A 264 6.60 -18.16 7.59
C THR A 264 5.24 -18.66 8.07
N VAL A 265 4.37 -17.75 8.49
CA VAL A 265 2.99 -18.10 8.88
C VAL A 265 2.19 -18.66 7.69
N ARG A 266 2.31 -18.06 6.51
CA ARG A 266 1.62 -18.58 5.31
C ARG A 266 2.13 -19.95 4.89
N VAL A 267 3.42 -20.22 5.02
CA VAL A 267 3.99 -21.55 4.78
C VAL A 267 3.43 -22.57 5.78
N ALA A 268 3.38 -22.26 7.07
CA ALA A 268 2.79 -23.13 8.08
C ALA A 268 1.30 -23.41 7.78
N LEU A 269 0.53 -22.40 7.40
CA LEU A 269 -0.88 -22.56 7.00
C LEU A 269 -1.05 -23.43 5.75
N GLN A 270 -0.17 -23.28 4.75
CA GLN A 270 -0.19 -24.07 3.53
C GLN A 270 0.10 -25.56 3.81
N GLN A 271 1.02 -25.82 4.74
CA GLN A 271 1.42 -27.16 5.15
C GLN A 271 0.50 -27.80 6.20
N GLY A 272 -0.41 -27.03 6.79
CA GLY A 272 -1.26 -27.51 7.89
C GLY A 272 -0.46 -27.70 9.20
N ASP A 273 0.65 -27.00 9.36
CA ASP A 273 1.50 -27.07 10.57
C ASP A 273 0.96 -26.10 11.66
N TRP A 274 -0.04 -26.60 12.39
CA TRP A 274 -0.74 -25.86 13.43
C TRP A 274 0.13 -25.62 14.67
N GLU A 275 1.07 -26.48 14.97
CA GLU A 275 1.98 -26.32 16.10
C GLU A 275 2.94 -25.15 15.86
N THR A 276 3.56 -25.09 14.69
CA THR A 276 4.37 -23.94 14.29
C THR A 276 3.53 -22.67 14.24
N LEU A 277 2.33 -22.72 13.64
CA LEU A 277 1.43 -21.57 13.57
C LEU A 277 1.19 -20.94 14.95
N LYS A 278 0.88 -21.76 15.95
CA LYS A 278 0.60 -21.33 17.33
C LYS A 278 1.75 -20.54 17.96
N THR A 279 2.99 -20.79 17.57
CA THR A 279 4.18 -20.09 18.07
C THR A 279 4.47 -18.77 17.36
N LEU A 280 3.81 -18.50 16.23
CA LEU A 280 4.11 -17.35 15.35
C LEU A 280 3.02 -16.27 15.38
N VAL A 281 1.83 -16.59 15.85
CA VAL A 281 0.68 -15.69 15.80
C VAL A 281 0.03 -15.48 17.16
N PRO A 282 -0.62 -14.32 17.38
CA PRO A 282 -1.42 -14.11 18.59
C PRO A 282 -2.58 -15.12 18.70
N PRO A 283 -3.09 -15.39 19.91
CA PRO A 283 -4.23 -16.28 20.13
C PRO A 283 -5.45 -15.93 19.26
N THR A 284 -5.71 -14.65 19.02
CA THR A 284 -6.81 -14.16 18.17
C THR A 284 -6.63 -14.57 16.70
N THR A 285 -5.42 -14.49 16.17
CA THR A 285 -5.11 -14.94 14.81
C THR A 285 -5.16 -16.46 14.70
N TYR A 286 -4.66 -17.18 15.70
CA TYR A 286 -4.77 -18.65 15.76
C TYR A 286 -6.23 -19.10 15.77
N ALA A 287 -7.03 -18.51 16.66
CA ALA A 287 -8.47 -18.82 16.78
C ALA A 287 -9.22 -18.57 15.45
N TYR A 288 -8.88 -17.50 14.71
CA TYR A 288 -9.47 -17.28 13.39
C TYR A 288 -9.14 -18.44 12.42
N PHE A 289 -7.85 -18.81 12.27
CA PHE A 289 -7.45 -19.84 11.31
C PHE A 289 -7.91 -21.24 11.68
N THR A 290 -8.23 -21.51 12.95
CA THR A 290 -8.83 -22.78 13.40
C THR A 290 -10.36 -22.76 13.36
N SER A 291 -10.98 -21.63 12.99
CA SER A 291 -12.42 -21.51 12.87
C SER A 291 -12.94 -21.86 11.45
N PRO A 292 -14.21 -22.23 11.29
CA PRO A 292 -14.83 -22.45 9.97
C PRO A 292 -14.79 -21.22 9.05
N GLN A 293 -14.72 -20.02 9.61
CA GLN A 293 -14.68 -18.77 8.86
C GLN A 293 -13.40 -18.62 8.02
N ALA A 294 -12.32 -19.30 8.39
CA ALA A 294 -11.06 -19.24 7.68
C ALA A 294 -11.01 -20.13 6.41
N ALA A 295 -11.99 -21.03 6.21
CA ALA A 295 -11.96 -22.00 5.11
C ALA A 295 -11.69 -21.37 3.73
N PRO A 296 -12.32 -20.26 3.30
CA PRO A 296 -12.04 -19.65 2.00
C PRO A 296 -10.61 -19.10 1.89
N VAL A 297 -10.06 -18.57 3.00
CA VAL A 297 -8.69 -18.03 3.04
C VAL A 297 -7.67 -19.16 3.01
N LEU A 298 -7.91 -20.24 3.76
CA LEU A 298 -7.05 -21.43 3.76
C LEU A 298 -7.02 -22.09 2.39
N GLU A 299 -8.15 -22.21 1.72
CA GLU A 299 -8.23 -22.74 0.35
C GLU A 299 -7.40 -21.86 -0.63
N LYS A 300 -7.49 -20.54 -0.52
CA LYS A 300 -6.69 -19.60 -1.33
C LYS A 300 -5.18 -19.77 -1.06
N ILE A 301 -4.78 -19.93 0.20
CA ILE A 301 -3.38 -20.15 0.58
C ILE A 301 -2.87 -21.50 0.06
N GLN A 302 -3.66 -22.58 0.19
CA GLN A 302 -3.30 -23.92 -0.28
C GLN A 302 -3.13 -23.99 -1.79
N LYS A 303 -3.97 -23.24 -2.55
CA LYS A 303 -3.89 -23.20 -4.03
C LYS A 303 -2.80 -22.27 -4.55
N ALA A 304 -2.22 -21.40 -3.72
CA ALA A 304 -1.17 -20.48 -4.15
C ALA A 304 0.14 -21.23 -4.46
N GLY A 305 0.69 -21.03 -5.66
CA GLY A 305 1.95 -21.68 -6.06
C GLY A 305 3.16 -21.17 -5.29
N ASN A 306 3.10 -19.92 -4.83
CA ASN A 306 4.14 -19.30 -3.97
C ASN A 306 3.45 -18.46 -2.90
N VAL A 307 3.66 -18.81 -1.63
CA VAL A 307 3.07 -18.09 -0.48
C VAL A 307 4.06 -17.15 0.20
N VAL A 308 5.31 -17.12 -0.22
CA VAL A 308 6.38 -16.32 0.40
C VAL A 308 6.30 -14.86 -0.05
N HIS A 309 6.03 -14.62 -1.33
CA HIS A 309 6.04 -13.29 -1.96
C HIS A 309 4.63 -12.74 -2.21
N TYR A 310 3.88 -12.48 -1.14
CA TYR A 310 2.55 -11.87 -1.22
C TYR A 310 2.41 -10.69 -0.25
#